data_f486643014a41b84676330fa280f998f
#
_entry.id   f486643014a41b84676330fa280f998f
#
_cell.length_a   1.000
_cell.length_b   1.000
_cell.length_c   1.000
_cell.angle_alpha   90.00
_cell.angle_beta   90.00
_cell.angle_gamma   90.00
#
_symmetry.space_group_name_H-M   'P 1'
#
loop_
_entity.id
_entity.type
_entity.pdbx_description
1 polymer ?
#
loop_
_entity_poly.entity_id
_entity_poly.type
_entity_poly.pdbx_seq_one_letter_code
_entity_poly.pdbx_strand_id
1 'polypeptide(L)'
;MSESKRTLHRVLRAWLAGTGPAPQVLRHCETCGEKAWRPLDAAVRRSIVDARLPNGARADLLLTDGGQGVCLAIQIDGGSRLTNRVDPRAGLPLVALRASAILNDPLHWHALREFNLPGWRCRCAGARSLNVDDDFSLRAIGCPIRLRSDGERHYARVIEDCGRCAFFVGIGYVGADRRRIELKCGFGVPPAERRPPLTLPQADLVPRLQTVARS
;
A
#
# COMPACT_ATOMS: atom_id res chain seq x y z
N MET A 1 18.54 -6.02 -25.78
CA MET A 1 17.38 -5.65 -24.92
C MET A 1 16.48 -6.86 -24.78
N SER A 2 16.17 -7.28 -23.54
CA SER A 2 15.30 -8.44 -23.28
C SER A 2 13.86 -8.20 -23.77
N GLU A 3 13.08 -9.28 -23.95
CA GLU A 3 11.70 -9.20 -24.39
C GLU A 3 10.82 -8.43 -23.37
N SER A 4 10.96 -8.74 -22.08
CA SER A 4 10.25 -8.04 -20.99
C SER A 4 10.54 -6.54 -21.01
N LYS A 5 11.78 -6.12 -21.24
CA LYS A 5 12.15 -4.72 -21.35
C LYS A 5 11.51 -4.04 -22.57
N ARG A 6 11.47 -4.73 -23.71
CA ARG A 6 10.78 -4.23 -24.93
C ARG A 6 9.28 -4.08 -24.71
N THR A 7 8.68 -5.09 -24.09
CA THR A 7 7.24 -5.09 -23.79
C THR A 7 6.85 -3.94 -22.87
N LEU A 8 7.58 -3.79 -21.76
CA LEU A 8 7.34 -2.71 -20.80
C LEU A 8 7.54 -1.33 -21.44
N HIS A 9 8.62 -1.14 -22.20
CA HIS A 9 8.89 0.12 -22.89
C HIS A 9 7.80 0.47 -23.92
N ARG A 10 7.25 -0.52 -24.62
CA ARG A 10 6.13 -0.31 -25.58
C ARG A 10 4.89 0.19 -24.85
N VAL A 11 4.52 -0.45 -23.74
CA VAL A 11 3.37 -0.03 -22.92
C VAL A 11 3.54 1.39 -22.39
N LEU A 12 4.70 1.69 -21.86
CA LEU A 12 5.01 3.04 -21.36
C LEU A 12 4.93 4.09 -22.47
N ARG A 13 5.45 3.78 -23.65
CA ARG A 13 5.34 4.70 -24.81
C ARG A 13 3.90 4.93 -25.25
N ALA A 14 3.09 3.88 -25.31
CA ALA A 14 1.68 4.00 -25.67
C ALA A 14 0.93 4.88 -24.66
N TRP A 15 1.17 4.67 -23.35
CA TRP A 15 0.60 5.50 -22.31
C TRP A 15 1.03 6.97 -22.44
N LEU A 16 2.32 7.24 -22.57
CA LEU A 16 2.86 8.60 -22.68
C LEU A 16 2.39 9.33 -23.94
N ALA A 17 2.09 8.59 -25.00
CA ALA A 17 1.48 9.12 -26.23
C ALA A 17 -0.06 9.28 -26.15
N GLY A 18 -0.69 8.91 -25.04
CA GLY A 18 -2.15 8.94 -24.87
C GLY A 18 -2.90 7.88 -25.67
N THR A 19 -2.22 6.86 -26.21
CA THR A 19 -2.81 5.79 -27.04
C THR A 19 -3.04 4.49 -26.26
N GLY A 20 -2.67 4.44 -24.98
CA GLY A 20 -2.85 3.29 -24.10
C GLY A 20 -3.12 3.70 -22.67
N PRO A 21 -3.61 2.75 -21.83
CA PRO A 21 -3.87 3.01 -20.43
C PRO A 21 -2.59 3.20 -19.62
N ALA A 22 -2.68 3.93 -18.51
CA ALA A 22 -1.58 4.07 -17.57
C ALA A 22 -1.29 2.74 -16.89
N PRO A 23 -0.03 2.28 -16.85
CA PRO A 23 0.34 1.16 -16.01
C PRO A 23 0.03 1.44 -14.54
N GLN A 24 -0.29 0.39 -13.80
CA GLN A 24 -0.65 0.45 -12.39
C GLN A 24 0.34 -0.35 -11.54
N VAL A 25 0.68 0.18 -10.38
CA VAL A 25 1.52 -0.49 -9.38
C VAL A 25 0.65 -0.89 -8.21
N LEU A 26 0.76 -2.13 -7.74
CA LEU A 26 0.11 -2.56 -6.51
C LEU A 26 0.80 -1.89 -5.33
N ARG A 27 0.11 -0.97 -4.67
CA ARG A 27 0.64 -0.23 -3.53
C ARG A 27 -0.04 -0.68 -2.24
N HIS A 28 0.69 -0.57 -1.16
CA HIS A 28 0.20 -0.83 0.19
C HIS A 28 -0.02 0.48 0.92
N CYS A 29 -1.17 0.64 1.57
CA CYS A 29 -1.40 1.80 2.42
C CYS A 29 -0.48 1.74 3.64
N GLU A 30 0.29 2.81 3.86
CA GLU A 30 1.21 2.90 5.00
C GLU A 30 0.51 2.85 6.36
N THR A 31 -0.76 3.23 6.41
CA THR A 31 -1.51 3.31 7.66
C THR A 31 -2.21 2.00 8.02
N CYS A 32 -2.86 1.34 7.05
CA CYS A 32 -3.71 0.16 7.32
C CYS A 32 -3.27 -1.10 6.55
N GLY A 33 -2.22 -1.01 5.70
CA GLY A 33 -1.71 -2.13 4.92
C GLY A 33 -2.60 -2.54 3.74
N GLU A 34 -3.72 -1.85 3.52
CA GLU A 34 -4.60 -2.16 2.41
C GLU A 34 -3.90 -2.05 1.07
N LYS A 35 -4.24 -2.96 0.18
CA LYS A 35 -3.67 -3.03 -1.18
C LYS A 35 -4.62 -2.38 -2.19
N ALA A 36 -4.07 -1.56 -3.06
CA ALA A 36 -4.81 -1.02 -4.21
C ALA A 36 -3.89 -0.82 -5.41
N TRP A 37 -4.44 -1.04 -6.59
CA TRP A 37 -3.81 -0.68 -7.84
C TRP A 37 -3.80 0.85 -7.99
N ARG A 38 -2.62 1.40 -8.23
CA ARG A 38 -2.45 2.84 -8.39
C ARG A 38 -1.77 3.14 -9.71
N PRO A 39 -2.35 4.02 -10.54
CA PRO A 39 -1.71 4.42 -11.78
C PRO A 39 -0.35 5.08 -11.50
N LEU A 40 0.55 4.97 -12.45
CA LEU A 40 1.79 5.74 -12.41
C LEU A 40 1.48 7.23 -12.35
N ASP A 41 2.43 7.98 -11.76
CA ASP A 41 2.28 9.42 -11.58
C ASP A 41 2.08 10.13 -12.92
N ALA A 42 1.07 10.99 -12.97
CA ALA A 42 0.79 11.84 -14.14
C ALA A 42 1.91 12.85 -14.45
N ALA A 43 2.85 13.07 -13.54
CA ALA A 43 4.03 13.89 -13.80
C ALA A 43 5.02 13.26 -14.78
N VAL A 44 4.96 11.95 -15.01
CA VAL A 44 5.83 11.24 -15.96
C VAL A 44 5.58 11.75 -17.38
N ARG A 45 6.64 12.15 -18.07
CA ARG A 45 6.60 12.64 -19.46
C ARG A 45 7.48 11.85 -20.40
N ARG A 46 8.49 11.12 -19.89
CA ARG A 46 9.46 10.41 -20.71
C ARG A 46 9.87 9.08 -20.09
N SER A 47 10.11 8.09 -20.94
CA SER A 47 10.74 6.82 -20.56
C SER A 47 12.06 6.63 -21.31
N ILE A 48 13.11 6.26 -20.59
CA ILE A 48 14.47 6.05 -21.12
C ILE A 48 14.89 4.63 -20.82
N VAL A 49 15.32 3.91 -21.83
CA VAL A 49 15.82 2.53 -21.70
C VAL A 49 17.31 2.55 -21.39
N ASP A 50 17.76 1.60 -20.55
CA ASP A 50 19.17 1.42 -20.17
C ASP A 50 19.81 2.72 -19.62
N ALA A 51 19.05 3.46 -18.84
CA ALA A 51 19.44 4.76 -18.32
C ALA A 51 20.56 4.63 -17.28
N ARG A 52 21.55 5.53 -17.37
CA ARG A 52 22.55 5.70 -16.32
C ARG A 52 22.02 6.73 -15.32
N LEU A 53 22.01 6.37 -14.05
CA LEU A 53 21.60 7.23 -12.95
C LEU A 53 22.75 8.15 -12.50
N PRO A 54 22.46 9.27 -11.79
CA PRO A 54 23.51 10.19 -11.31
C PRO A 54 24.58 9.53 -10.44
N ASN A 55 24.24 8.49 -9.72
CA ASN A 55 25.16 7.69 -8.88
C ASN A 55 25.99 6.65 -9.67
N GLY A 56 25.91 6.66 -11.01
CA GLY A 56 26.60 5.71 -11.89
C GLY A 56 25.92 4.36 -12.08
N ALA A 57 24.88 4.04 -11.29
CA ALA A 57 24.11 2.82 -11.46
C ALA A 57 23.29 2.84 -12.76
N ARG A 58 22.79 1.66 -13.17
CA ARG A 58 21.94 1.53 -14.37
C ARG A 58 20.54 1.07 -13.99
N ALA A 59 19.53 1.75 -14.50
CA ALA A 59 18.15 1.31 -14.49
C ALA A 59 17.81 0.68 -15.84
N ASP A 60 16.99 -0.37 -15.85
CA ASP A 60 16.50 -0.97 -17.10
C ASP A 60 15.57 -0.01 -17.84
N LEU A 61 14.73 0.72 -17.09
CA LEU A 61 13.97 1.86 -17.57
C LEU A 61 13.98 2.97 -16.52
N LEU A 62 13.96 4.20 -16.98
CA LEU A 62 13.87 5.40 -16.15
C LEU A 62 12.69 6.25 -16.63
N LEU A 63 11.80 6.58 -15.72
CA LEU A 63 10.69 7.50 -15.95
C LEU A 63 11.06 8.86 -15.39
N THR A 64 10.88 9.91 -16.20
CA THR A 64 11.19 11.29 -15.82
C THR A 64 10.03 12.23 -16.13
N ASP A 65 10.06 13.41 -15.51
CA ASP A 65 9.10 14.49 -15.74
C ASP A 65 9.36 15.28 -17.03
N GLY A 66 10.31 14.86 -17.84
CA GLY A 66 10.74 15.53 -19.07
C GLY A 66 11.84 16.56 -18.86
N GLY A 67 12.13 16.94 -17.60
CA GLY A 67 13.28 17.73 -17.17
C GLY A 67 14.39 16.83 -16.62
N GLN A 68 14.95 17.22 -15.48
CA GLN A 68 15.97 16.43 -14.78
C GLN A 68 15.43 15.60 -13.62
N GLY A 69 14.10 15.68 -13.34
CA GLY A 69 13.45 14.97 -12.25
C GLY A 69 13.25 13.48 -12.57
N VAL A 70 13.76 12.61 -11.69
CA VAL A 70 13.51 11.18 -11.74
C VAL A 70 12.20 10.88 -11.03
N CYS A 71 11.18 10.45 -11.79
CA CYS A 71 9.90 10.02 -11.22
C CYS A 71 9.97 8.57 -10.70
N LEU A 72 10.62 7.66 -11.47
CA LEU A 72 10.71 6.25 -11.11
C LEU A 72 11.82 5.55 -11.88
N ALA A 73 12.69 4.84 -11.18
CA ALA A 73 13.62 3.88 -11.78
C ALA A 73 13.00 2.48 -11.73
N ILE A 74 13.15 1.70 -12.81
CA ILE A 74 12.62 0.35 -12.92
C ILE A 74 13.77 -0.60 -13.17
N GLN A 75 13.86 -1.67 -12.37
CA GLN A 75 14.72 -2.82 -12.57
C GLN A 75 13.88 -4.04 -12.96
N ILE A 76 14.35 -4.80 -13.92
CA ILE A 76 13.70 -6.04 -14.37
C ILE A 76 14.58 -7.21 -13.99
N ASP A 77 14.07 -8.08 -13.11
CA ASP A 77 14.75 -9.28 -12.67
C ASP A 77 14.42 -10.46 -13.57
N GLY A 78 15.46 -11.05 -14.15
CA GLY A 78 15.36 -12.25 -14.99
C GLY A 78 15.29 -13.57 -14.21
N GLY A 79 15.31 -13.54 -12.87
CA GLY A 79 15.05 -14.72 -12.02
C GLY A 79 16.27 -15.41 -11.43
N SER A 80 17.51 -15.01 -11.73
CA SER A 80 18.69 -15.73 -11.22
C SER A 80 19.46 -15.02 -10.10
N ARG A 81 19.45 -13.72 -10.02
CA ARG A 81 19.97 -12.91 -8.89
C ARG A 81 19.49 -11.48 -9.06
N LEU A 82 18.85 -10.91 -8.03
CA LEU A 82 18.71 -9.45 -7.88
C LEU A 82 20.13 -8.87 -7.74
N THR A 83 20.77 -8.59 -8.85
CA THR A 83 22.01 -7.82 -8.82
C THR A 83 21.64 -6.43 -8.33
N ASN A 84 22.29 -5.97 -7.27
CA ASN A 84 22.13 -4.62 -6.70
C ASN A 84 22.63 -3.56 -7.71
N ARG A 85 21.91 -3.44 -8.84
CA ARG A 85 22.29 -2.47 -9.89
C ARG A 85 21.99 -1.04 -9.47
N VAL A 86 20.97 -0.86 -8.65
CA VAL A 86 20.64 0.46 -8.09
C VAL A 86 20.75 0.40 -6.57
N ASP A 87 21.59 1.26 -6.02
CA ASP A 87 21.70 1.39 -4.57
C ASP A 87 20.42 2.05 -4.03
N PRO A 88 19.65 1.37 -3.15
CA PRO A 88 18.48 1.95 -2.51
C PRO A 88 18.79 3.24 -1.73
N ARG A 89 20.05 3.41 -1.28
CA ARG A 89 20.51 4.59 -0.56
C ARG A 89 20.62 5.84 -1.43
N ALA A 90 20.53 5.68 -2.75
CA ALA A 90 20.54 6.83 -3.67
C ALA A 90 19.32 7.76 -3.54
N GLY A 91 18.35 7.43 -2.70
CA GLY A 91 17.15 8.24 -2.47
C GLY A 91 16.17 8.29 -3.65
N LEU A 92 16.48 7.60 -4.75
CA LEU A 92 15.63 7.60 -5.95
C LEU A 92 14.45 6.63 -5.79
N PRO A 93 13.24 7.02 -6.26
CA PRO A 93 12.12 6.08 -6.35
C PRO A 93 12.47 4.91 -7.27
N LEU A 94 12.34 3.69 -6.76
CA LEU A 94 12.72 2.47 -7.47
C LEU A 94 11.69 1.36 -7.28
N VAL A 95 11.36 0.65 -8.36
CA VAL A 95 10.65 -0.63 -8.32
C VAL A 95 11.47 -1.72 -9.01
N ALA A 96 11.51 -2.90 -8.41
CA ALA A 96 12.02 -4.10 -9.04
C ALA A 96 10.84 -4.98 -9.48
N LEU A 97 10.80 -5.36 -10.75
CA LEU A 97 9.73 -6.15 -11.36
C LEU A 97 10.28 -7.48 -11.87
N ARG A 98 9.49 -8.54 -11.77
CA ARG A 98 9.83 -9.84 -12.33
C ARG A 98 9.57 -9.85 -13.83
N ALA A 99 10.55 -10.31 -14.62
CA ALA A 99 10.44 -10.38 -16.09
C ALA A 99 9.22 -11.18 -16.56
N SER A 100 8.95 -12.33 -15.94
CA SER A 100 7.77 -13.16 -16.25
C SER A 100 6.45 -12.46 -15.94
N ALA A 101 6.38 -11.69 -14.84
CA ALA A 101 5.17 -10.92 -14.50
C ALA A 101 4.88 -9.84 -15.55
N ILE A 102 5.91 -9.16 -16.05
CA ILE A 102 5.78 -8.16 -17.12
C ILE A 102 5.27 -8.79 -18.43
N LEU A 103 5.74 -10.00 -18.76
CA LEU A 103 5.31 -10.70 -19.98
C LEU A 103 3.87 -11.17 -19.88
N ASN A 104 3.41 -11.55 -18.69
CA ASN A 104 2.03 -11.99 -18.46
C ASN A 104 1.05 -10.83 -18.38
N ASP A 105 1.41 -9.77 -17.66
CA ASP A 105 0.57 -8.57 -17.51
C ASP A 105 1.46 -7.32 -17.41
N PRO A 106 1.72 -6.64 -18.53
CA PRO A 106 2.59 -5.48 -18.54
C PRO A 106 1.93 -4.20 -17.99
N LEU A 107 0.64 -4.23 -17.68
CA LEU A 107 -0.11 -3.09 -17.15
C LEU A 107 -0.24 -3.09 -15.63
N HIS A 108 -0.19 -4.26 -14.98
CA HIS A 108 -0.36 -4.39 -13.54
C HIS A 108 0.92 -4.94 -12.90
N TRP A 109 1.64 -4.06 -12.19
CA TRP A 109 2.95 -4.36 -11.67
C TRP A 109 2.92 -4.77 -10.20
N HIS A 110 3.22 -6.03 -9.96
CA HIS A 110 3.57 -6.52 -8.64
C HIS A 110 5.06 -6.32 -8.40
N ALA A 111 5.41 -5.29 -7.65
CA ALA A 111 6.80 -5.03 -7.31
C ALA A 111 7.35 -6.14 -6.40
N LEU A 112 8.51 -6.69 -6.75
CA LEU A 112 9.28 -7.58 -5.89
C LEU A 112 9.90 -6.80 -4.73
N ARG A 113 10.33 -5.57 -5.01
CA ARG A 113 10.88 -4.61 -4.06
C ARG A 113 10.51 -3.20 -4.46
N GLU A 114 10.28 -2.38 -3.47
CA GLU A 114 10.01 -0.95 -3.62
C GLU A 114 10.95 -0.18 -2.70
N PHE A 115 11.52 0.90 -3.22
CA PHE A 115 12.40 1.80 -2.46
C PHE A 115 12.05 3.25 -2.77
N ASN A 116 12.01 4.07 -1.74
CA ASN A 116 11.83 5.52 -1.83
C ASN A 116 10.64 5.97 -2.68
N LEU A 117 9.65 5.09 -2.90
CA LEU A 117 8.42 5.52 -3.54
C LEU A 117 7.68 6.47 -2.61
N PRO A 118 7.06 7.55 -3.15
CA PRO A 118 6.18 8.39 -2.35
C PRO A 118 5.15 7.53 -1.62
N GLY A 119 4.99 7.77 -0.32
CA GLY A 119 4.03 7.03 0.48
C GLY A 119 2.63 7.12 -0.13
N TRP A 120 1.91 6.00 -0.11
CA TRP A 120 0.51 6.01 -0.47
C TRP A 120 -0.35 5.74 0.76
N ARG A 121 -1.38 6.55 0.90
CA ARG A 121 -2.39 6.37 1.93
C ARG A 121 -3.75 6.22 1.27
N CYS A 122 -4.50 5.20 1.68
CA CYS A 122 -5.88 5.05 1.26
C CYS A 122 -6.77 6.07 2.00
N ARG A 123 -8.08 5.99 1.79
CA ARG A 123 -9.06 6.84 2.50
C ARG A 123 -9.09 6.62 4.03
N CYS A 124 -8.31 5.68 4.57
CA CYS A 124 -8.09 5.57 6.01
C CYS A 124 -7.15 6.66 6.55
N ALA A 125 -6.51 7.44 5.70
CA ALA A 125 -5.72 8.60 6.10
C ALA A 125 -6.61 9.57 6.88
N GLY A 126 -6.31 9.78 8.15
CA GLY A 126 -7.17 10.52 9.08
C GLY A 126 -8.00 9.64 10.03
N ALA A 127 -8.11 8.33 9.76
CA ALA A 127 -8.70 7.41 10.72
C ALA A 127 -7.86 7.38 12.00
N ARG A 128 -8.54 7.52 13.15
CA ARG A 128 -7.88 7.44 14.45
C ARG A 128 -7.51 6.00 14.76
N SER A 129 -6.30 5.79 15.25
CA SER A 129 -5.92 4.52 15.85
C SER A 129 -6.43 4.46 17.28
N LEU A 130 -7.19 3.44 17.59
CA LEU A 130 -7.64 3.14 18.95
C LEU A 130 -6.90 1.90 19.44
N ASN A 131 -6.37 1.95 20.65
CA ASN A 131 -5.82 0.77 21.29
C ASN A 131 -6.95 -0.19 21.60
N VAL A 132 -6.74 -1.46 21.33
CA VAL A 132 -7.65 -2.53 21.71
C VAL A 132 -7.06 -3.22 22.92
N ASP A 133 -7.79 -3.18 24.02
CA ASP A 133 -7.48 -3.98 25.20
C ASP A 133 -7.73 -5.45 24.83
N ASP A 134 -6.75 -6.29 25.04
CA ASP A 134 -6.80 -7.72 24.72
C ASP A 134 -7.42 -8.55 25.86
N ASP A 135 -8.04 -7.90 26.83
CA ASP A 135 -8.93 -8.58 27.76
C ASP A 135 -10.02 -9.30 26.96
N PHE A 136 -10.63 -10.34 27.52
CA PHE A 136 -11.64 -11.19 26.86
C PHE A 136 -12.76 -10.44 26.13
N SER A 137 -12.90 -9.12 26.33
CA SER A 137 -13.95 -8.30 25.76
C SER A 137 -13.54 -7.49 24.53
N LEU A 138 -12.24 -7.48 24.16
CA LEU A 138 -11.70 -6.72 23.03
C LEU A 138 -12.25 -5.29 22.97
N ARG A 139 -11.90 -4.47 23.95
CA ARG A 139 -12.38 -3.10 24.06
C ARG A 139 -11.49 -2.13 23.26
N ALA A 140 -12.07 -1.42 22.32
CA ALA A 140 -11.44 -0.28 21.68
C ALA A 140 -11.53 0.95 22.59
N ILE A 141 -10.44 1.33 23.20
CA ILE A 141 -10.37 2.42 24.18
C ILE A 141 -10.34 3.78 23.45
N GLY A 142 -11.06 4.75 24.03
CA GLY A 142 -11.14 6.09 23.47
C GLY A 142 -12.14 6.23 22.32
N CYS A 143 -13.19 5.41 22.30
CA CYS A 143 -14.25 5.50 21.31
C CYS A 143 -14.80 6.94 21.22
N PRO A 144 -14.67 7.63 20.06
CA PRO A 144 -15.02 9.05 19.93
C PRO A 144 -16.52 9.32 20.01
N ILE A 145 -17.37 8.34 19.72
CA ILE A 145 -18.82 8.45 19.86
C ILE A 145 -19.33 8.00 21.24
N ARG A 146 -18.43 7.64 22.13
CA ARG A 146 -18.69 7.36 23.55
C ARG A 146 -19.80 6.33 23.77
N LEU A 147 -19.81 5.26 22.98
CA LEU A 147 -20.87 4.24 23.03
C LEU A 147 -21.01 3.59 24.41
N ARG A 148 -19.90 3.36 25.09
CA ARG A 148 -19.87 2.77 26.44
C ARG A 148 -18.89 3.52 27.32
N SER A 149 -19.08 3.42 28.63
CA SER A 149 -18.14 3.96 29.62
C SER A 149 -18.05 2.99 30.82
N ASP A 150 -16.88 2.88 31.40
CA ASP A 150 -16.65 2.20 32.67
C ASP A 150 -16.48 3.18 33.86
N GLY A 151 -16.87 4.44 33.65
CA GLY A 151 -16.74 5.52 34.60
C GLY A 151 -15.49 6.37 34.41
N GLU A 152 -14.39 5.79 33.96
CA GLU A 152 -13.13 6.51 33.73
C GLU A 152 -12.84 6.72 32.24
N ARG A 153 -13.20 5.75 31.41
CA ARG A 153 -12.85 5.73 29.99
C ARG A 153 -14.04 5.43 29.10
N HIS A 154 -14.08 6.08 27.97
CA HIS A 154 -15.02 5.70 26.91
C HIS A 154 -14.41 4.59 26.07
N TYR A 155 -15.23 3.58 25.76
CA TYR A 155 -14.80 2.45 24.94
C TYR A 155 -15.93 1.97 24.02
N ALA A 156 -15.59 1.06 23.10
CA ALA A 156 -16.54 0.28 22.32
C ALA A 156 -16.06 -1.17 22.30
N ARG A 157 -16.97 -2.13 22.33
CA ARG A 157 -16.63 -3.53 22.10
C ARG A 157 -16.41 -3.76 20.61
N VAL A 158 -15.25 -4.31 20.25
CA VAL A 158 -14.86 -4.41 18.84
C VAL A 158 -15.86 -5.23 18.03
N ILE A 159 -16.30 -6.36 18.55
CA ILE A 159 -17.21 -7.27 17.86
C ILE A 159 -18.65 -6.72 17.85
N GLU A 160 -19.14 -6.30 18.99
CA GLU A 160 -20.57 -5.94 19.15
C GLU A 160 -20.87 -4.55 18.60
N ASP A 161 -19.98 -3.59 18.85
CA ASP A 161 -20.21 -2.18 18.56
C ASP A 161 -19.47 -1.74 17.28
N CYS A 162 -18.14 -1.97 17.22
CA CYS A 162 -17.34 -1.49 16.08
C CYS A 162 -17.66 -2.24 14.80
N GLY A 163 -17.91 -3.55 14.86
CA GLY A 163 -18.25 -4.35 13.69
C GLY A 163 -19.54 -3.90 12.96
N ARG A 164 -20.39 -3.14 13.64
CA ARG A 164 -21.63 -2.55 13.08
C ARG A 164 -21.55 -1.03 12.93
N CYS A 165 -20.44 -0.42 13.32
CA CYS A 165 -20.29 1.01 13.33
C CYS A 165 -19.95 1.56 11.94
N ALA A 166 -20.69 2.58 11.50
CA ALA A 166 -20.44 3.26 10.22
C ALA A 166 -19.04 3.93 10.12
N PHE A 167 -18.33 4.07 11.25
CA PHE A 167 -16.99 4.64 11.31
C PHE A 167 -15.88 3.58 11.41
N PHE A 168 -16.22 2.31 11.44
CA PHE A 168 -15.22 1.24 11.46
C PHE A 168 -14.48 1.17 10.13
N VAL A 169 -13.17 1.25 10.18
CA VAL A 169 -12.29 1.18 8.98
C VAL A 169 -11.59 -0.17 8.90
N GLY A 170 -11.17 -0.70 10.03
CA GLY A 170 -10.47 -1.98 10.08
C GLY A 170 -9.82 -2.21 11.43
N ILE A 171 -9.28 -3.41 11.60
CA ILE A 171 -8.53 -3.84 12.77
C ILE A 171 -7.28 -4.58 12.29
N GLY A 172 -6.15 -4.43 12.98
CA GLY A 172 -4.90 -5.08 12.61
C GLY A 172 -3.92 -5.12 13.76
N TYR A 173 -2.84 -5.88 13.54
CA TYR A 173 -1.74 -5.98 14.47
C TYR A 173 -0.69 -4.93 14.17
N VAL A 174 -0.12 -4.33 15.21
CA VAL A 174 0.98 -3.38 15.12
C VAL A 174 2.15 -3.84 15.98
N GLY A 175 3.34 -3.43 15.55
CA GLY A 175 4.60 -3.86 16.16
C GLY A 175 5.22 -5.07 15.47
N ALA A 176 6.52 -5.22 15.62
CA ALA A 176 7.27 -6.33 15.02
C ALA A 176 6.87 -7.69 15.60
N ASP A 177 6.42 -7.70 16.85
CA ASP A 177 5.99 -8.87 17.59
C ASP A 177 4.50 -9.23 17.40
N ARG A 178 3.75 -8.39 16.69
CA ARG A 178 2.30 -8.54 16.44
C ARG A 178 1.45 -8.73 17.70
N ARG A 179 1.93 -8.26 18.87
CA ARG A 179 1.24 -8.44 20.15
C ARG A 179 0.18 -7.38 20.43
N ARG A 180 0.26 -6.25 19.72
CA ARG A 180 -0.66 -5.15 19.94
C ARG A 180 -1.70 -5.10 18.84
N ILE A 181 -2.98 -5.01 19.23
CA ILE A 181 -4.10 -4.85 18.31
C ILE A 181 -4.46 -3.36 18.26
N GLU A 182 -4.61 -2.83 17.05
CA GLU A 182 -5.14 -1.49 16.82
C GLU A 182 -6.38 -1.54 15.95
N LEU A 183 -7.39 -0.75 16.34
CA LEU A 183 -8.57 -0.52 15.56
C LEU A 183 -8.47 0.85 14.87
N LYS A 184 -8.80 0.91 13.58
CA LYS A 184 -8.90 2.16 12.83
C LYS A 184 -10.34 2.64 12.78
N CYS A 185 -10.56 3.85 13.31
CA CYS A 185 -11.86 4.50 13.38
C CYS A 185 -11.88 5.77 12.51
N GLY A 186 -12.82 5.84 11.57
CA GLY A 186 -12.99 6.97 10.64
C GLY A 186 -13.88 8.10 11.19
N PHE A 187 -14.15 8.14 12.49
CA PHE A 187 -14.91 9.24 13.08
C PHE A 187 -14.17 10.58 12.92
N GLY A 188 -14.85 11.57 12.37
CA GLY A 188 -14.26 12.88 12.02
C GLY A 188 -13.72 12.95 10.59
N VAL A 189 -13.69 11.85 9.86
CA VAL A 189 -13.38 11.85 8.41
C VAL A 189 -14.67 12.23 7.64
N PRO A 190 -14.63 13.16 6.69
CA PRO A 190 -15.79 13.54 5.88
C PRO A 190 -16.47 12.33 5.23
N PRO A 191 -17.81 12.28 5.13
CA PRO A 191 -18.53 11.14 4.54
C PRO A 191 -18.07 10.75 3.14
N ALA A 192 -17.74 11.74 2.30
CA ALA A 192 -17.24 11.51 0.94
C ALA A 192 -15.88 10.77 0.90
N GLU A 193 -15.12 10.85 1.99
CA GLU A 193 -13.80 10.21 2.13
C GLU A 193 -13.87 8.89 2.92
N ARG A 194 -15.04 8.59 3.49
CA ARG A 194 -15.24 7.35 4.25
C ARG A 194 -15.35 6.18 3.29
N ARG A 195 -14.68 5.12 3.64
CA ARG A 195 -14.94 3.83 3.04
C ARG A 195 -16.31 3.33 3.48
N PRO A 196 -17.07 2.63 2.61
CA PRO A 196 -18.18 1.82 3.10
C PRO A 196 -17.61 0.86 4.16
N PRO A 197 -18.31 0.66 5.29
CA PRO A 197 -17.85 -0.25 6.33
C PRO A 197 -17.50 -1.58 5.68
N LEU A 198 -16.34 -2.13 6.01
CA LEU A 198 -16.03 -3.50 5.68
C LEU A 198 -17.07 -4.35 6.42
N THR A 199 -18.11 -4.75 5.71
CA THR A 199 -19.03 -5.78 6.16
C THR A 199 -18.26 -7.11 6.13
N LEU A 200 -17.30 -7.25 7.05
CA LEU A 200 -16.79 -8.57 7.36
C LEU A 200 -17.94 -9.31 8.06
N PRO A 201 -18.38 -10.46 7.53
CA PRO A 201 -19.32 -11.28 8.24
C PRO A 201 -18.80 -11.50 9.67
N GLN A 202 -19.64 -11.32 10.68
CA GLN A 202 -19.26 -11.56 12.08
C GLN A 202 -18.58 -12.92 12.28
N ALA A 203 -18.91 -13.90 11.45
CA ALA A 203 -18.30 -15.22 11.42
C ALA A 203 -16.80 -15.23 11.11
N ASP A 204 -16.27 -14.25 10.37
CA ASP A 204 -14.86 -14.22 9.97
C ASP A 204 -13.96 -13.45 10.95
N LEU A 205 -14.55 -12.55 11.75
CA LEU A 205 -13.82 -11.78 12.77
C LEU A 205 -13.56 -12.61 14.03
N VAL A 206 -14.54 -13.37 14.49
CA VAL A 206 -14.49 -14.13 15.74
C VAL A 206 -13.38 -15.19 15.74
N PRO A 207 -13.21 -16.06 14.73
CA PRO A 207 -12.15 -17.05 14.72
C PRO A 207 -10.75 -16.45 14.70
N ARG A 208 -10.54 -15.35 13.96
CA ARG A 208 -9.23 -14.69 13.83
C ARG A 208 -8.80 -14.02 15.13
N LEU A 209 -9.73 -13.43 15.85
CA LEU A 209 -9.46 -12.77 17.13
C LEU A 209 -9.28 -13.79 18.26
N GLN A 210 -10.01 -14.92 18.23
CA GLN A 210 -9.87 -16.01 19.22
C GLN A 210 -8.55 -16.79 19.08
N THR A 211 -8.03 -16.93 17.86
CA THR A 211 -6.74 -17.61 17.63
C THR A 211 -5.58 -16.86 18.27
N VAL A 212 -5.72 -15.54 18.41
CA VAL A 212 -4.69 -14.65 18.97
C VAL A 212 -4.72 -14.62 20.50
N ALA A 213 -5.90 -14.72 21.10
CA ALA A 213 -6.05 -14.78 22.55
C ALA A 213 -5.54 -16.12 23.16
N ARG A 214 -5.18 -17.10 22.33
CA ARG A 214 -4.69 -18.43 22.74
C ARG A 214 -3.21 -18.68 22.41
N SER A 215 -2.54 -17.75 21.74
CA SER A 215 -1.10 -17.78 21.44
C SER A 215 -0.33 -16.76 22.27
#